data_bddc8853c5373f295ae6e0dcc41527a3
#
_entry.id   bddc8853c5373f295ae6e0dcc41527a3
#
_cell.length_a   1.000
_cell.length_b   1.000
_cell.length_c   1.000
_cell.angle_alpha   90.00
_cell.angle_beta   90.00
_cell.angle_gamma   90.00
#
_symmetry.space_group_name_H-M   'P 1'
#
loop_
_entity.id
_entity.type
_entity.pdbx_description
1 polymer ?
#
loop_
_entity_poly.entity_id
_entity_poly.type
_entity_poly.pdbx_seq_one_letter_code
_entity_poly.pdbx_strand_id
1 'polypeptide(L)'
;MLLLAFVYAGCADTEQPYVGYVVIERAVVEAEASSTTTITADTDIDSPIEIKSIDFGEGVDEWCTITTKGKEITVTTTQANTGSNYRTATVNVKCGYWLKSFQVLQKYAGQEYLQYDWTRWTATGNSVESSDGGGYASLFSEDRTTYWHSQYNGDAPSLPYWIVVDMQEELEIAKFDIGRRYYAGNGNNYGSVKTLKLYASTDNENFTEVGGFTFTFPWTAPDGTVVEGPNSPLIPAYEEIVPAEPVKARYMKMEITETNTSNDACQIAYFKAYEKI
;
A
#
# COMPACT_ATOMS: atom_id res chain seq x y z
N MET A 1 12.64 -60.87 45.86
CA MET A 1 11.46 -60.14 45.33
C MET A 1 11.81 -58.66 45.42
N LEU A 2 12.24 -58.13 44.24
CA LEU A 2 12.73 -56.75 44.17
C LEU A 2 11.56 -55.85 43.70
N LEU A 3 11.14 -54.89 44.52
CA LEU A 3 10.11 -53.93 44.16
C LEU A 3 10.79 -52.79 43.39
N LEU A 4 10.45 -52.65 42.10
CA LEU A 4 10.79 -51.49 41.31
C LEU A 4 9.73 -50.40 41.56
N ALA A 5 10.13 -49.31 42.17
CA ALA A 5 9.30 -48.08 42.27
C ALA A 5 9.46 -47.27 40.97
N PHE A 6 8.39 -47.14 40.20
CA PHE A 6 8.34 -46.20 39.08
C PHE A 6 8.10 -44.80 39.65
N VAL A 7 9.06 -43.91 39.50
CA VAL A 7 8.88 -42.48 39.72
C VAL A 7 8.28 -41.88 38.45
N TYR A 8 7.02 -41.52 38.52
CA TYR A 8 6.39 -40.67 37.46
C TYR A 8 6.92 -39.25 37.65
N ALA A 9 7.85 -38.85 36.77
CA ALA A 9 8.15 -37.44 36.57
C ALA A 9 6.99 -36.81 35.84
N GLY A 10 6.09 -36.17 36.54
CA GLY A 10 5.08 -35.29 35.93
C GLY A 10 5.81 -34.14 35.25
N CYS A 11 5.68 -34.00 33.93
CA CYS A 11 5.96 -32.74 33.24
C CYS A 11 4.97 -31.73 33.82
N ALA A 12 5.44 -30.84 34.69
CA ALA A 12 4.74 -29.62 34.98
C ALA A 12 4.75 -28.79 33.68
N ASP A 13 3.59 -28.64 33.05
CA ASP A 13 3.41 -27.60 32.04
C ASP A 13 3.70 -26.27 32.74
N THR A 14 4.91 -25.77 32.54
CA THR A 14 5.27 -24.42 32.94
C THR A 14 4.58 -23.50 31.92
N GLU A 15 3.36 -23.06 32.24
CA GLU A 15 2.76 -21.95 31.53
C GLU A 15 3.78 -20.80 31.55
N GLN A 16 4.15 -20.35 30.35
CA GLN A 16 5.04 -19.20 30.24
C GLN A 16 4.33 -18.01 30.91
N PRO A 17 4.98 -17.31 31.85
CA PRO A 17 4.32 -16.19 32.50
C PRO A 17 3.92 -15.15 31.46
N TYR A 18 2.69 -14.69 31.53
CA TYR A 18 2.18 -13.63 30.67
C TYR A 18 3.03 -12.36 30.90
N VAL A 19 3.61 -11.83 29.83
CA VAL A 19 4.54 -10.68 29.91
C VAL A 19 3.92 -9.36 29.44
N GLY A 20 2.65 -9.39 29.08
CA GLY A 20 1.91 -8.23 28.57
C GLY A 20 2.20 -7.94 27.10
N TYR A 21 1.61 -6.87 26.56
CA TYR A 21 1.82 -6.39 25.20
C TYR A 21 1.94 -4.87 25.17
N VAL A 22 2.55 -4.34 24.10
CA VAL A 22 2.59 -2.92 23.76
C VAL A 22 2.48 -2.76 22.25
N VAL A 23 1.44 -2.07 21.80
CA VAL A 23 1.21 -1.68 20.43
C VAL A 23 1.12 -0.15 20.36
N ILE A 24 1.86 0.46 19.46
CA ILE A 24 1.85 1.90 19.23
C ILE A 24 1.74 2.12 17.73
N GLU A 25 0.65 2.75 17.33
CA GLU A 25 0.42 3.09 15.93
C GLU A 25 1.29 4.27 15.50
N ARG A 26 1.39 4.47 14.19
CA ARG A 26 2.05 5.64 13.61
C ARG A 26 1.30 6.91 14.00
N ALA A 27 2.03 7.94 14.42
CA ALA A 27 1.50 9.28 14.60
C ALA A 27 1.59 10.06 13.30
N VAL A 28 0.48 10.64 12.83
CA VAL A 28 0.43 11.50 11.66
C VAL A 28 0.17 12.93 12.11
N VAL A 29 0.99 13.88 11.65
CA VAL A 29 0.84 15.32 11.91
C VAL A 29 0.75 16.10 10.60
N GLU A 30 0.04 17.23 10.63
CA GLU A 30 -0.13 18.10 9.47
C GLU A 30 1.18 18.78 9.05
N ALA A 31 1.16 19.38 7.84
CA ALA A 31 2.35 19.99 7.22
C ALA A 31 2.85 21.24 7.97
N GLU A 32 1.97 21.97 8.65
CA GLU A 32 2.26 23.26 9.28
C GLU A 32 3.13 23.10 10.53
N ALA A 33 3.90 24.13 10.84
CA ALA A 33 4.57 24.27 12.13
C ALA A 33 3.53 24.41 13.26
N SER A 34 3.86 23.92 14.44
CA SER A 34 3.00 23.92 15.64
C SER A 34 1.73 23.04 15.51
N SER A 35 1.65 22.20 14.48
CA SER A 35 0.62 21.17 14.40
C SER A 35 0.87 20.11 15.47
N THR A 36 -0.21 19.60 16.07
CA THR A 36 -0.13 18.64 17.17
C THR A 36 -1.06 17.47 16.93
N THR A 37 -0.57 16.26 17.20
CA THR A 37 -1.37 15.03 17.28
C THR A 37 -1.07 14.30 18.57
N THR A 38 -2.06 13.58 19.10
CA THR A 38 -1.89 12.71 20.27
C THR A 38 -2.39 11.32 19.94
N ILE A 39 -1.55 10.31 20.17
CA ILE A 39 -1.89 8.89 20.08
C ILE A 39 -1.79 8.24 21.45
N THR A 40 -2.49 7.13 21.64
CA THR A 40 -2.45 6.37 22.89
C THR A 40 -1.89 4.99 22.60
N ALA A 41 -0.87 4.59 23.36
CA ALA A 41 -0.35 3.22 23.28
C ALA A 41 -1.40 2.23 23.79
N ASP A 42 -1.72 1.22 22.98
CA ASP A 42 -2.53 0.07 23.38
C ASP A 42 -1.62 -0.92 24.13
N THR A 43 -1.88 -1.07 25.43
CA THR A 43 -1.06 -1.92 26.31
C THR A 43 -1.80 -2.25 27.60
N ASP A 44 -1.61 -3.44 28.09
CA ASP A 44 -2.06 -3.90 29.42
C ASP A 44 -0.99 -3.75 30.51
N ILE A 45 0.19 -3.17 30.17
CA ILE A 45 1.28 -2.93 31.12
C ILE A 45 1.00 -1.65 31.89
N ASP A 46 1.07 -1.70 33.22
CA ASP A 46 0.83 -0.56 34.11
C ASP A 46 2.02 0.38 34.27
N SER A 47 2.89 0.51 33.27
CA SER A 47 4.03 1.42 33.27
C SER A 47 3.81 2.54 32.27
N PRO A 48 4.27 3.78 32.51
CA PRO A 48 4.16 4.86 31.53
C PRO A 48 5.05 4.57 30.30
N ILE A 49 4.75 5.25 29.20
CA ILE A 49 5.61 5.31 28.02
C ILE A 49 6.76 6.28 28.30
N GLU A 50 7.99 5.81 28.11
CA GLU A 50 9.21 6.62 28.22
C GLU A 50 9.89 6.72 26.85
N ILE A 51 10.16 7.93 26.36
CA ILE A 51 10.95 8.14 25.14
C ILE A 51 12.43 7.84 25.44
N LYS A 52 13.05 7.04 24.60
CA LYS A 52 14.48 6.69 24.69
C LYS A 52 15.32 7.42 23.66
N SER A 53 14.84 7.54 22.43
CA SER A 53 15.49 8.31 21.38
C SER A 53 14.49 8.65 20.28
N ILE A 54 14.79 9.70 19.52
CA ILE A 54 14.11 10.08 18.31
C ILE A 54 15.17 10.13 17.21
N ASP A 55 14.95 9.43 16.11
CA ASP A 55 15.82 9.40 14.95
C ASP A 55 15.10 10.05 13.75
N PHE A 56 15.63 11.16 13.28
CA PHE A 56 15.12 11.91 12.14
C PHE A 56 15.78 11.50 10.81
N GLY A 57 16.76 10.60 10.86
CA GLY A 57 17.61 10.23 9.73
C GLY A 57 18.89 11.05 9.64
N GLU A 58 19.87 10.53 8.91
CA GLU A 58 21.19 11.15 8.77
C GLU A 58 21.10 12.52 8.07
N GLY A 59 21.64 13.55 8.70
CA GLY A 59 21.67 14.92 8.15
C GLY A 59 20.34 15.65 8.15
N VAL A 60 19.33 15.13 8.84
CA VAL A 60 18.01 15.78 8.96
C VAL A 60 17.89 16.50 10.29
N ASP A 61 17.54 17.78 10.23
CA ASP A 61 17.28 18.59 11.44
C ASP A 61 16.04 18.09 12.20
N GLU A 62 16.00 18.28 13.50
CA GLU A 62 14.85 17.99 14.35
C GLU A 62 13.67 18.92 13.94
N TRP A 63 12.56 18.32 13.51
CA TRP A 63 11.39 19.04 13.03
C TRP A 63 10.14 18.87 13.91
N CYS A 64 10.21 18.03 14.96
CA CYS A 64 9.14 17.89 15.95
C CYS A 64 9.70 17.64 17.34
N THR A 65 8.88 17.91 18.34
CA THR A 65 9.07 17.49 19.73
C THR A 65 8.04 16.44 20.10
N ILE A 66 8.40 15.51 20.98
CA ILE A 66 7.53 14.44 21.44
C ILE A 66 7.53 14.39 22.96
N THR A 67 6.35 14.38 23.54
CA THR A 67 6.15 14.28 25.00
C THR A 67 5.23 13.14 25.34
N THR A 68 5.34 12.59 26.55
CA THR A 68 4.50 11.49 27.02
C THR A 68 3.84 11.83 28.35
N LYS A 69 2.61 11.33 28.55
CA LYS A 69 1.88 11.39 29.82
C LYS A 69 1.12 10.09 29.99
N GLY A 70 1.63 9.22 30.87
CA GLY A 70 1.07 7.86 31.03
C GLY A 70 1.23 7.05 29.75
N LYS A 71 0.13 6.75 29.07
CA LYS A 71 0.08 6.03 27.79
C LYS A 71 -0.05 6.98 26.57
N GLU A 72 -0.34 8.24 26.82
CA GLU A 72 -0.49 9.24 25.78
C GLU A 72 0.88 9.69 25.27
N ILE A 73 1.01 9.85 23.95
CA ILE A 73 2.19 10.34 23.25
C ILE A 73 1.73 11.50 22.39
N THR A 74 2.24 12.69 22.68
CA THR A 74 1.91 13.91 21.94
C THR A 74 3.10 14.34 21.10
N VAL A 75 2.86 14.52 19.80
CA VAL A 75 3.84 15.00 18.82
C VAL A 75 3.45 16.44 18.45
N THR A 76 4.40 17.35 18.46
CA THR A 76 4.22 18.75 18.04
C THR A 76 5.30 19.11 17.03
N THR A 77 4.93 19.58 15.85
CA THR A 77 5.88 20.02 14.82
C THR A 77 6.51 21.35 15.21
N THR A 78 7.82 21.47 15.06
CA THR A 78 8.57 22.73 15.26
C THR A 78 8.82 23.46 13.95
N GLN A 79 8.73 22.73 12.82
CA GLN A 79 8.97 23.25 11.48
C GLN A 79 7.87 22.77 10.53
N ALA A 80 7.42 23.66 9.62
CA ALA A 80 6.54 23.25 8.53
C ALA A 80 7.28 22.34 7.52
N ASN A 81 6.55 21.39 6.95
CA ASN A 81 7.03 20.65 5.81
C ASN A 81 6.62 21.35 4.51
N THR A 82 7.52 22.12 3.93
CA THR A 82 7.32 22.88 2.69
C THR A 82 7.75 22.09 1.43
N GLY A 83 8.22 20.86 1.62
CA GLY A 83 8.59 19.98 0.52
C GLY A 83 7.39 19.37 -0.19
N SER A 84 7.67 18.55 -1.20
CA SER A 84 6.67 17.78 -1.97
C SER A 84 6.52 16.33 -1.48
N ASN A 85 7.27 15.95 -0.43
CA ASN A 85 7.23 14.61 0.15
C ASN A 85 6.98 14.70 1.65
N TYR A 86 6.29 13.72 2.21
CA TYR A 86 6.23 13.56 3.66
C TYR A 86 7.62 13.28 4.23
N ARG A 87 7.80 13.54 5.52
CA ARG A 87 9.01 13.17 6.25
C ARG A 87 8.66 12.35 7.49
N THR A 88 9.58 11.51 7.92
CA THR A 88 9.37 10.60 9.05
C THR A 88 10.44 10.75 10.12
N ALA A 89 10.08 10.38 11.34
CA ALA A 89 11.02 10.14 12.41
C ALA A 89 10.68 8.79 13.08
N THR A 90 11.70 8.05 13.49
CA THR A 90 11.53 6.81 14.26
C THR A 90 11.71 7.12 15.75
N VAL A 91 10.70 6.77 16.54
CA VAL A 91 10.69 7.00 17.98
C VAL A 91 10.86 5.69 18.70
N ASN A 92 11.94 5.57 19.49
CA ASN A 92 12.17 4.43 20.34
C ASN A 92 11.64 4.73 21.74
N VAL A 93 10.84 3.84 22.27
CA VAL A 93 10.20 3.99 23.58
C VAL A 93 10.38 2.75 24.44
N LYS A 94 10.18 2.92 25.74
CA LYS A 94 10.08 1.85 26.73
C LYS A 94 8.76 1.91 27.45
N CYS A 95 8.12 0.73 27.66
CA CYS A 95 6.98 0.55 28.52
C CYS A 95 7.22 -0.69 29.39
N GLY A 96 7.42 -0.50 30.69
CA GLY A 96 7.86 -1.58 31.56
C GLY A 96 9.19 -2.21 31.08
N TYR A 97 9.16 -3.49 30.71
CA TYR A 97 10.32 -4.21 30.13
C TYR A 97 10.36 -4.19 28.61
N TRP A 98 9.31 -3.71 27.95
CA TRP A 98 9.23 -3.68 26.49
C TRP A 98 9.96 -2.48 25.89
N LEU A 99 10.77 -2.76 24.88
CA LEU A 99 11.32 -1.75 23.97
C LEU A 99 10.56 -1.83 22.66
N LYS A 100 10.01 -0.73 22.19
CA LYS A 100 9.23 -0.62 20.97
C LYS A 100 9.66 0.59 20.16
N SER A 101 9.38 0.56 18.88
CA SER A 101 9.56 1.70 17.99
C SER A 101 8.24 1.97 17.28
N PHE A 102 7.95 3.24 17.02
CA PHE A 102 6.87 3.66 16.14
C PHE A 102 7.34 4.81 15.24
N GLN A 103 6.59 5.09 14.21
CA GLN A 103 6.91 6.18 13.29
C GLN A 103 6.03 7.40 13.55
N VAL A 104 6.64 8.57 13.43
CA VAL A 104 5.95 9.85 13.27
C VAL A 104 6.09 10.25 11.82
N LEU A 105 4.97 10.59 11.17
CA LEU A 105 4.92 11.09 9.81
C LEU A 105 4.40 12.52 9.82
N GLN A 106 5.15 13.46 9.23
CA GLN A 106 4.63 14.78 8.92
C GLN A 106 4.25 14.85 7.45
N LYS A 107 3.00 15.18 7.18
CA LYS A 107 2.49 15.39 5.82
C LYS A 107 3.22 16.52 5.11
N TYR A 108 3.17 16.54 3.80
CA TYR A 108 3.37 17.76 3.00
C TYR A 108 2.01 18.46 2.78
N ALA A 109 2.04 19.73 2.40
CA ALA A 109 0.82 20.53 2.23
C ALA A 109 -0.10 19.89 1.16
N GLY A 110 -1.34 19.58 1.55
CA GLY A 110 -2.34 18.97 0.67
C GLY A 110 -2.22 17.46 0.52
N GLN A 111 -1.38 16.77 1.27
CA GLN A 111 -1.34 15.31 1.28
C GLN A 111 -2.57 14.75 2.00
N GLU A 112 -3.37 13.95 1.28
CA GLU A 112 -4.55 13.28 1.83
C GLU A 112 -4.37 11.76 1.94
N TYR A 113 -3.44 11.21 1.16
CA TYR A 113 -3.26 9.76 1.03
C TYR A 113 -1.80 9.37 1.24
N LEU A 114 -1.58 8.19 1.81
CA LEU A 114 -0.28 7.56 1.94
C LEU A 114 -0.29 6.20 1.27
N GLN A 115 0.65 5.96 0.35
CA GLN A 115 0.79 4.68 -0.32
C GLN A 115 1.20 3.59 0.67
N TYR A 116 0.55 2.44 0.60
CA TYR A 116 0.97 1.24 1.31
C TYR A 116 2.27 0.67 0.74
N ASP A 117 3.08 0.06 1.61
CA ASP A 117 4.28 -0.68 1.19
C ASP A 117 3.87 -1.96 0.45
N TRP A 118 4.18 -2.00 -0.84
CA TRP A 118 3.88 -3.12 -1.73
C TRP A 118 5.00 -4.14 -1.91
N THR A 119 6.13 -3.99 -1.17
CA THR A 119 7.35 -4.81 -1.37
C THR A 119 7.14 -6.30 -1.14
N ARG A 120 6.11 -6.68 -0.36
CA ARG A 120 5.73 -8.07 -0.10
C ARG A 120 4.52 -8.54 -0.89
N TRP A 121 3.91 -7.67 -1.70
CA TRP A 121 2.71 -8.03 -2.44
C TRP A 121 3.03 -8.99 -3.56
N THR A 122 2.07 -9.82 -3.90
CA THR A 122 2.15 -10.77 -5.00
C THR A 122 0.90 -10.68 -5.88
N ALA A 123 1.00 -11.12 -7.14
CA ALA A 123 -0.16 -11.17 -8.01
C ALA A 123 -0.17 -12.44 -8.85
N THR A 124 -1.39 -12.87 -9.21
CA THR A 124 -1.67 -14.00 -10.11
C THR A 124 -2.82 -13.63 -11.04
N GLY A 125 -3.01 -14.37 -12.12
CA GLY A 125 -4.10 -14.09 -13.03
C GLY A 125 -4.24 -15.18 -14.12
N ASN A 126 -5.15 -14.96 -15.05
CA ASN A 126 -5.43 -15.91 -16.13
C ASN A 126 -4.69 -15.63 -17.44
N SER A 127 -3.96 -14.50 -17.53
CA SER A 127 -3.27 -14.11 -18.76
C SER A 127 -1.96 -13.40 -18.43
N VAL A 128 -0.85 -13.85 -18.98
CA VAL A 128 0.46 -13.19 -18.88
C VAL A 128 1.34 -13.57 -20.06
N GLU A 129 1.96 -12.57 -20.71
CA GLU A 129 2.98 -12.78 -21.70
C GLU A 129 4.34 -12.91 -21.00
N SER A 130 4.92 -14.10 -21.04
CA SER A 130 6.17 -14.40 -20.34
C SER A 130 7.42 -13.86 -21.03
N SER A 131 7.29 -13.52 -22.30
CA SER A 131 8.39 -13.03 -23.15
C SER A 131 8.48 -11.50 -23.23
N ASP A 132 7.50 -10.79 -22.64
CA ASP A 132 7.40 -9.32 -22.74
C ASP A 132 6.92 -8.71 -21.41
N GLY A 133 7.50 -7.57 -21.05
CA GLY A 133 7.07 -6.69 -19.97
C GLY A 133 7.74 -6.96 -18.62
N GLY A 134 7.51 -8.05 -17.97
CA GLY A 134 8.02 -8.34 -16.62
C GLY A 134 7.03 -9.15 -15.76
N GLY A 135 5.89 -9.52 -16.35
CA GLY A 135 4.88 -10.34 -15.69
C GLY A 135 4.19 -9.65 -14.51
N TYR A 136 3.64 -10.44 -13.60
CA TYR A 136 2.90 -9.92 -12.45
C TYR A 136 3.76 -9.13 -11.45
N ALA A 137 5.07 -9.44 -11.35
CA ALA A 137 5.98 -8.73 -10.44
C ALA A 137 6.16 -7.26 -10.81
N SER A 138 6.01 -6.89 -12.09
CA SER A 138 6.11 -5.50 -12.55
C SER A 138 5.03 -4.59 -11.97
N LEU A 139 3.89 -5.15 -11.51
CA LEU A 139 2.80 -4.39 -10.89
C LEU A 139 3.22 -3.68 -9.58
N PHE A 140 4.36 -4.05 -9.02
CA PHE A 140 4.89 -3.51 -7.76
C PHE A 140 6.20 -2.75 -7.98
N SER A 141 6.27 -1.96 -9.06
CA SER A 141 7.43 -1.15 -9.44
C SER A 141 7.00 0.26 -9.88
N GLU A 142 7.82 1.26 -9.54
CA GLU A 142 7.66 2.64 -10.05
C GLU A 142 8.07 2.76 -11.52
N ASP A 143 8.83 1.80 -12.04
CA ASP A 143 9.30 1.79 -13.42
C ASP A 143 8.19 1.35 -14.38
N ARG A 144 7.52 2.30 -14.99
CA ARG A 144 6.45 2.06 -15.97
C ARG A 144 6.93 1.60 -17.35
N THR A 145 8.24 1.42 -17.52
CA THR A 145 8.81 0.74 -18.71
C THR A 145 8.78 -0.77 -18.57
N THR A 146 8.63 -1.27 -17.32
CA THR A 146 8.23 -2.64 -17.01
C THR A 146 6.72 -2.67 -16.75
N TYR A 147 6.04 -3.77 -17.09
CA TYR A 147 4.58 -3.85 -17.04
C TYR A 147 4.11 -5.30 -17.10
N TRP A 148 2.95 -5.57 -16.56
CA TRP A 148 2.20 -6.77 -16.88
C TRP A 148 1.63 -6.64 -18.30
N HIS A 149 1.77 -7.70 -19.11
CA HIS A 149 1.19 -7.80 -20.44
C HIS A 149 0.25 -9.02 -20.49
N SER A 150 -0.97 -8.84 -21.02
CA SER A 150 -1.81 -10.00 -21.35
C SER A 150 -1.13 -10.84 -22.40
N GLN A 151 -1.32 -12.17 -22.35
CA GLN A 151 -0.77 -13.07 -23.34
C GLN A 151 -1.34 -12.74 -24.72
N TYR A 152 -0.46 -12.66 -25.72
CA TYR A 152 -0.83 -12.39 -27.11
C TYR A 152 -0.20 -13.42 -28.09
N ASN A 153 0.69 -14.29 -27.57
CA ASN A 153 1.32 -15.37 -28.33
C ASN A 153 0.70 -16.73 -27.95
N GLY A 154 0.65 -17.63 -28.93
CA GLY A 154 0.13 -18.99 -28.73
C GLY A 154 -1.37 -19.02 -28.42
N ASP A 155 -1.78 -19.93 -27.55
CA ASP A 155 -3.17 -20.11 -27.12
C ASP A 155 -3.54 -19.05 -26.05
N ALA A 156 -3.56 -17.77 -26.47
CA ALA A 156 -3.92 -16.67 -25.58
C ALA A 156 -5.39 -16.80 -25.11
N PRO A 157 -5.68 -16.60 -23.81
CA PRO A 157 -7.05 -16.58 -23.33
C PRO A 157 -7.80 -15.38 -23.94
N SER A 158 -9.13 -15.51 -24.06
CA SER A 158 -10.00 -14.39 -24.40
C SER A 158 -10.33 -13.53 -23.18
N LEU A 159 -10.82 -12.32 -23.41
CA LEU A 159 -11.43 -11.48 -22.38
C LEU A 159 -12.60 -12.21 -21.69
N PRO A 160 -12.85 -11.94 -20.39
CA PRO A 160 -12.15 -10.99 -19.54
C PRO A 160 -10.81 -11.54 -19.02
N TYR A 161 -9.81 -10.65 -18.94
CA TYR A 161 -8.60 -10.95 -18.20
C TYR A 161 -8.79 -10.55 -16.74
N TRP A 162 -8.21 -11.31 -15.82
CA TRP A 162 -8.23 -10.96 -14.42
C TRP A 162 -6.85 -11.11 -13.78
N ILE A 163 -6.57 -10.23 -12.82
CA ILE A 163 -5.39 -10.23 -11.97
C ILE A 163 -5.85 -10.11 -10.53
N VAL A 164 -5.41 -11.01 -9.66
CA VAL A 164 -5.61 -10.90 -8.21
C VAL A 164 -4.29 -10.51 -7.56
N VAL A 165 -4.29 -9.41 -6.85
CA VAL A 165 -3.20 -8.94 -5.98
C VAL A 165 -3.48 -9.45 -4.57
N ASP A 166 -2.52 -10.17 -3.95
CA ASP A 166 -2.49 -10.48 -2.52
C ASP A 166 -1.57 -9.49 -1.80
N MET A 167 -2.13 -8.62 -0.98
CA MET A 167 -1.42 -7.61 -0.21
C MET A 167 -0.77 -8.17 1.06
N GLN A 168 -0.93 -9.49 1.32
CA GLN A 168 -0.38 -10.25 2.44
C GLN A 168 -1.00 -9.94 3.81
N GLU A 169 -1.72 -8.85 3.93
CA GLU A 169 -2.44 -8.43 5.12
C GLU A 169 -3.74 -7.71 4.75
N GLU A 170 -4.66 -7.62 5.68
CA GLU A 170 -5.90 -6.90 5.50
C GLU A 170 -5.66 -5.40 5.75
N LEU A 171 -5.95 -4.57 4.73
CA LEU A 171 -5.71 -3.14 4.73
C LEU A 171 -7.05 -2.39 4.60
N GLU A 172 -7.10 -1.16 5.12
CA GLU A 172 -8.21 -0.22 4.90
C GLU A 172 -7.81 0.78 3.82
N ILE A 173 -8.38 0.63 2.62
CA ILE A 173 -7.91 1.28 1.40
C ILE A 173 -8.89 2.37 0.98
N ALA A 174 -8.40 3.59 0.86
CA ALA A 174 -9.20 4.74 0.48
C ALA A 174 -9.00 5.18 -0.98
N LYS A 175 -7.95 4.72 -1.66
CA LYS A 175 -7.65 5.07 -3.05
C LYS A 175 -6.79 4.00 -3.73
N PHE A 176 -6.96 3.86 -5.06
CA PHE A 176 -6.15 3.01 -5.92
C PHE A 176 -5.64 3.79 -7.13
N ASP A 177 -4.41 3.50 -7.58
CA ASP A 177 -3.89 3.96 -8.85
C ASP A 177 -3.52 2.76 -9.73
N ILE A 178 -4.02 2.76 -10.97
CA ILE A 178 -3.73 1.75 -11.99
C ILE A 178 -2.84 2.38 -13.06
N GLY A 179 -1.56 2.03 -13.06
CA GLY A 179 -0.54 2.64 -13.90
C GLY A 179 -0.58 2.15 -15.33
N ARG A 180 -0.40 3.08 -16.29
CA ARG A 180 -0.24 2.76 -17.70
C ARG A 180 1.22 2.54 -18.05
N ARG A 181 1.46 1.62 -18.99
CA ARG A 181 2.77 1.44 -19.61
C ARG A 181 3.30 2.75 -20.18
N TYR A 182 4.60 2.97 -20.02
CA TYR A 182 5.32 4.09 -20.62
C TYR A 182 6.30 3.58 -21.70
N TYR A 183 6.18 4.11 -22.92
CA TYR A 183 7.10 3.85 -24.01
C TYR A 183 8.26 4.82 -23.94
N ALA A 184 9.37 4.43 -23.31
CA ALA A 184 10.54 5.28 -23.11
C ALA A 184 11.12 5.84 -24.43
N GLY A 185 11.03 5.08 -25.52
CA GLY A 185 11.58 5.48 -26.83
C GLY A 185 10.84 6.62 -27.51
N ASN A 186 9.58 6.88 -27.18
CA ASN A 186 8.78 7.96 -27.77
C ASN A 186 8.09 8.88 -26.74
N GLY A 187 8.30 8.62 -25.43
CA GLY A 187 7.76 9.46 -24.37
C GLY A 187 6.25 9.35 -24.15
N ASN A 188 5.61 8.29 -24.63
CA ASN A 188 4.15 8.15 -24.61
C ASN A 188 3.65 7.24 -23.50
N ASN A 189 2.49 7.58 -22.94
CA ASN A 189 1.69 6.66 -22.14
C ASN A 189 0.79 5.82 -23.05
N TYR A 190 0.49 4.58 -22.64
CA TYR A 190 -0.29 3.65 -23.45
C TYR A 190 -1.60 3.24 -22.79
N GLY A 191 -2.70 3.76 -23.31
CA GLY A 191 -4.06 3.51 -22.83
C GLY A 191 -4.69 2.24 -23.42
N SER A 192 -4.04 1.09 -23.30
CA SER A 192 -4.49 -0.17 -23.90
C SER A 192 -5.73 -0.77 -23.20
N VAL A 193 -5.86 -0.62 -21.88
CA VAL A 193 -7.06 -1.04 -21.13
C VAL A 193 -8.18 -0.04 -21.41
N LYS A 194 -9.36 -0.54 -21.86
CA LYS A 194 -10.55 0.28 -22.07
C LYS A 194 -11.46 0.24 -20.85
N THR A 195 -11.89 -0.94 -20.42
CA THR A 195 -12.77 -1.09 -19.26
C THR A 195 -12.15 -2.04 -18.27
N LEU A 196 -11.97 -1.54 -17.03
CA LEU A 196 -11.50 -2.31 -15.89
C LEU A 196 -12.47 -2.15 -14.72
N LYS A 197 -12.82 -3.26 -14.09
CA LYS A 197 -13.54 -3.33 -12.83
C LYS A 197 -12.60 -3.76 -11.73
N LEU A 198 -12.75 -3.15 -10.54
CA LEU A 198 -11.97 -3.45 -9.36
C LEU A 198 -12.86 -4.05 -8.28
N TYR A 199 -12.41 -5.18 -7.73
CA TYR A 199 -13.13 -5.91 -6.69
C TYR A 199 -12.22 -6.12 -5.48
N ALA A 200 -12.82 -6.13 -4.28
CA ALA A 200 -12.15 -6.36 -3.00
C ALA A 200 -12.64 -7.64 -2.35
N SER A 201 -11.73 -8.32 -1.62
CA SER A 201 -12.02 -9.51 -0.83
C SER A 201 -11.09 -9.59 0.38
N THR A 202 -11.56 -10.19 1.47
CA THR A 202 -10.73 -10.57 2.64
C THR A 202 -10.32 -12.05 2.61
N ASP A 203 -11.00 -12.90 1.85
CA ASP A 203 -10.86 -14.36 1.85
C ASP A 203 -10.40 -14.97 0.51
N ASN A 204 -10.23 -14.13 -0.54
CA ASN A 204 -9.91 -14.54 -1.92
C ASN A 204 -10.99 -15.40 -2.62
N GLU A 205 -12.18 -15.47 -2.06
CA GLU A 205 -13.31 -16.22 -2.61
C GLU A 205 -14.49 -15.30 -2.93
N ASN A 206 -14.86 -14.46 -1.97
CA ASN A 206 -16.00 -13.55 -2.05
C ASN A 206 -15.53 -12.14 -2.43
N PHE A 207 -15.72 -11.77 -3.70
CA PHE A 207 -15.30 -10.48 -4.24
C PHE A 207 -16.49 -9.53 -4.40
N THR A 208 -16.33 -8.29 -3.92
CA THR A 208 -17.31 -7.21 -4.08
C THR A 208 -16.74 -6.11 -4.96
N GLU A 209 -17.48 -5.64 -5.96
CA GLU A 209 -17.06 -4.53 -6.82
C GLU A 209 -16.96 -3.23 -5.99
N VAL A 210 -15.81 -2.54 -6.09
CA VAL A 210 -15.50 -1.33 -5.31
C VAL A 210 -15.20 -0.13 -6.19
N GLY A 211 -15.13 -0.33 -7.51
CA GLY A 211 -14.91 0.73 -8.48
C GLY A 211 -14.41 0.21 -9.81
N GLY A 212 -13.90 1.11 -10.62
CA GLY A 212 -13.36 0.81 -11.94
C GLY A 212 -13.30 2.06 -12.80
N PHE A 213 -12.91 1.88 -14.05
CA PHE A 213 -12.87 2.97 -15.03
C PHE A 213 -13.22 2.47 -16.44
N THR A 214 -13.60 3.42 -17.29
CA THR A 214 -13.67 3.24 -18.74
C THR A 214 -12.95 4.38 -19.42
N PHE A 215 -11.94 4.06 -20.22
CA PHE A 215 -11.12 5.02 -20.96
C PHE A 215 -11.18 4.69 -22.46
N THR A 216 -11.81 5.57 -23.23
CA THR A 216 -12.12 5.33 -24.65
C THR A 216 -11.47 6.35 -25.55
N PHE A 217 -11.28 5.98 -26.82
CA PHE A 217 -10.83 6.89 -27.88
C PHE A 217 -11.96 7.11 -28.91
N PRO A 218 -12.07 8.33 -29.51
CA PRO A 218 -11.24 9.50 -29.24
C PRO A 218 -11.43 10.05 -27.82
N TRP A 219 -10.36 10.54 -27.20
CA TRP A 219 -10.33 11.15 -25.89
C TRP A 219 -9.85 12.60 -25.99
N THR A 220 -10.49 13.52 -25.25
CA THR A 220 -10.08 14.93 -25.24
C THR A 220 -9.22 15.22 -24.00
N ALA A 221 -7.99 15.63 -24.21
CA ALA A 221 -7.09 16.06 -23.16
C ALA A 221 -7.53 17.38 -22.50
N PRO A 222 -7.07 17.71 -21.27
CA PRO A 222 -7.46 18.94 -20.58
C PRO A 222 -7.17 20.24 -21.34
N ASP A 223 -6.21 20.25 -22.25
CA ASP A 223 -5.89 21.39 -23.13
C ASP A 223 -6.79 21.48 -24.38
N GLY A 224 -7.75 20.57 -24.53
CA GLY A 224 -8.67 20.50 -25.67
C GLY A 224 -8.15 19.66 -26.84
N THR A 225 -6.95 19.11 -26.78
CA THR A 225 -6.41 18.26 -27.85
C THR A 225 -7.13 16.92 -27.91
N VAL A 226 -7.56 16.51 -29.10
CA VAL A 226 -8.18 15.20 -29.31
C VAL A 226 -7.11 14.14 -29.58
N VAL A 227 -7.14 13.07 -28.79
CA VAL A 227 -6.27 11.90 -28.92
C VAL A 227 -7.08 10.76 -29.53
N GLU A 228 -6.70 10.33 -30.72
CA GLU A 228 -7.46 9.34 -31.51
C GLU A 228 -7.16 7.89 -31.18
N GLY A 229 -6.04 7.61 -30.48
CA GLY A 229 -5.60 6.24 -30.22
C GLY A 229 -4.81 6.08 -28.93
N PRO A 230 -4.50 4.82 -28.56
CA PRO A 230 -4.02 4.49 -27.23
C PRO A 230 -2.56 4.88 -26.95
N ASN A 231 -1.84 5.49 -27.86
CA ASN A 231 -0.42 5.81 -27.72
C ASN A 231 -0.17 7.33 -27.86
N SER A 232 -0.12 8.05 -26.74
CA SER A 232 0.07 9.51 -26.74
C SER A 232 0.74 9.99 -25.43
N PRO A 233 1.59 11.04 -25.49
CA PRO A 233 2.13 11.66 -24.27
C PRO A 233 1.05 12.42 -23.46
N LEU A 234 -0.08 12.75 -24.06
CA LEU A 234 -1.19 13.46 -23.41
C LEU A 234 -2.06 12.54 -22.53
N ILE A 235 -2.03 11.22 -22.77
CA ILE A 235 -2.77 10.25 -21.95
C ILE A 235 -2.25 10.31 -20.51
N PRO A 236 -3.14 10.32 -19.49
CA PRO A 236 -2.71 10.26 -18.08
C PRO A 236 -1.82 9.04 -17.80
N ALA A 237 -0.87 9.20 -16.89
CA ALA A 237 0.06 8.13 -16.52
C ALA A 237 -0.63 6.95 -15.81
N TYR A 238 -1.78 7.20 -15.20
CA TYR A 238 -2.56 6.21 -14.45
C TYR A 238 -4.04 6.62 -14.41
N GLU A 239 -4.88 5.68 -14.02
CA GLU A 239 -6.26 5.92 -13.60
C GLU A 239 -6.33 5.88 -12.08
N GLU A 240 -7.02 6.86 -11.51
CA GLU A 240 -7.32 6.93 -10.09
C GLU A 240 -8.72 6.38 -9.81
N ILE A 241 -8.84 5.51 -8.82
CA ILE A 241 -10.11 4.97 -8.36
C ILE A 241 -10.25 5.31 -6.87
N VAL A 242 -11.23 6.12 -6.53
CA VAL A 242 -11.56 6.50 -5.16
C VAL A 242 -12.92 5.89 -4.82
N PRO A 243 -12.98 4.84 -4.00
CA PRO A 243 -14.25 4.29 -3.51
C PRO A 243 -15.02 5.34 -2.69
N ALA A 244 -16.34 5.22 -2.64
CA ALA A 244 -17.18 6.14 -1.85
C ALA A 244 -16.86 6.09 -0.34
N GLU A 245 -16.46 4.93 0.15
CA GLU A 245 -15.98 4.68 1.51
C GLU A 245 -14.72 3.82 1.47
N PRO A 246 -13.81 3.92 2.44
CA PRO A 246 -12.63 3.05 2.52
C PRO A 246 -13.02 1.57 2.48
N VAL A 247 -12.21 0.78 1.79
CA VAL A 247 -12.46 -0.63 1.53
C VAL A 247 -11.50 -1.49 2.36
N LYS A 248 -12.06 -2.39 3.16
CA LYS A 248 -11.28 -3.35 3.94
C LYS A 248 -11.04 -4.62 3.11
N ALA A 249 -9.78 -4.89 2.76
CA ALA A 249 -9.43 -6.03 1.90
C ALA A 249 -7.99 -6.49 2.11
N ARG A 250 -7.76 -7.80 1.86
CA ARG A 250 -6.43 -8.37 1.63
C ARG A 250 -6.18 -8.64 0.15
N TYR A 251 -7.24 -8.99 -0.59
CA TYR A 251 -7.15 -9.35 -2.00
C TYR A 251 -7.89 -8.34 -2.86
N MET A 252 -7.21 -7.89 -3.92
CA MET A 252 -7.79 -6.99 -4.91
C MET A 252 -7.80 -7.67 -6.27
N LYS A 253 -8.97 -7.77 -6.91
CA LYS A 253 -9.08 -8.31 -8.27
C LYS A 253 -9.36 -7.20 -9.28
N MET A 254 -8.48 -7.05 -10.25
CA MET A 254 -8.69 -6.27 -11.45
C MET A 254 -9.28 -7.19 -12.52
N GLU A 255 -10.42 -6.84 -13.09
CA GLU A 255 -11.05 -7.54 -14.20
C GLU A 255 -11.15 -6.62 -15.41
N ILE A 256 -10.44 -6.98 -16.50
CA ILE A 256 -10.39 -6.21 -17.74
C ILE A 256 -11.38 -6.85 -18.71
N THR A 257 -12.45 -6.13 -19.05
CA THR A 257 -13.53 -6.63 -19.91
C THR A 257 -13.43 -6.13 -21.34
N GLU A 258 -12.71 -5.02 -21.56
CA GLU A 258 -12.51 -4.42 -22.88
C GLU A 258 -11.13 -3.78 -23.00
N THR A 259 -10.58 -3.77 -24.21
CA THR A 259 -9.31 -3.12 -24.54
C THR A 259 -9.47 -2.08 -25.66
N ASN A 260 -8.49 -1.19 -25.80
CA ASN A 260 -8.39 -0.21 -26.88
C ASN A 260 -7.47 -0.69 -28.03
N THR A 261 -7.16 -1.99 -28.06
CA THR A 261 -6.32 -2.59 -29.09
C THR A 261 -7.13 -3.57 -29.94
N SER A 262 -6.74 -3.74 -31.20
CA SER A 262 -7.47 -4.59 -32.14
C SER A 262 -7.33 -6.09 -31.90
N ASN A 263 -6.38 -6.50 -31.07
CA ASN A 263 -6.05 -7.89 -30.75
C ASN A 263 -6.29 -8.24 -29.28
N ASP A 264 -7.08 -7.43 -28.57
CA ASP A 264 -7.38 -7.55 -27.14
C ASP A 264 -6.16 -7.55 -26.19
N ALA A 265 -4.95 -7.29 -26.71
CA ALA A 265 -3.76 -7.21 -25.89
C ALA A 265 -3.76 -5.92 -25.06
N CYS A 266 -3.38 -6.03 -23.78
CA CYS A 266 -3.33 -4.86 -22.89
C CYS A 266 -2.20 -4.97 -21.86
N GLN A 267 -1.85 -3.83 -21.27
CA GLN A 267 -0.77 -3.70 -20.30
C GLN A 267 -1.20 -2.87 -19.10
N ILE A 268 -0.67 -3.24 -17.94
CA ILE A 268 -0.74 -2.46 -16.69
C ILE A 268 0.68 -2.36 -16.13
N ALA A 269 1.15 -1.15 -15.84
CA ALA A 269 2.49 -0.94 -15.32
C ALA A 269 2.56 -1.15 -13.80
N TYR A 270 1.60 -0.63 -13.05
CA TYR A 270 1.56 -0.83 -11.60
C TYR A 270 0.14 -0.83 -11.05
N PHE A 271 0.02 -1.39 -9.84
CA PHE A 271 -1.13 -1.31 -8.97
C PHE A 271 -0.69 -0.70 -7.63
N LYS A 272 -1.28 0.43 -7.24
CA LYS A 272 -1.04 1.08 -5.94
C LYS A 272 -2.32 1.15 -5.14
N ALA A 273 -2.20 1.01 -3.83
CA ALA A 273 -3.28 1.25 -2.88
C ALA A 273 -2.81 2.21 -1.79
N TYR A 274 -3.74 2.99 -1.26
CA TYR A 274 -3.45 4.08 -0.34
C TYR A 274 -4.41 4.08 0.84
N GLU A 275 -3.89 4.36 2.02
CA GLU A 275 -4.69 4.79 3.16
C GLU A 275 -4.99 6.29 3.08
N LYS A 276 -6.06 6.72 3.74
CA LYS A 276 -6.34 8.14 3.98
C LYS A 276 -5.67 8.56 5.29
N ILE A 277 -4.96 9.69 5.29
CA ILE A 277 -4.21 10.19 6.46
C ILE A 277 -4.61 11.62 6.82
#